data_201e1f3bae6beefd000427c5f2bb7de0
#
_entry.id   201e1f3bae6beefd000427c5f2bb7de0
#
_cell.length_a   1.000
_cell.length_b   1.000
_cell.length_c   1.000
_cell.angle_alpha   90.00
_cell.angle_beta   90.00
_cell.angle_gamma   90.00
#
_symmetry.space_group_name_H-M   'P 1'
#
loop_
_entity.id
_entity.type
_entity.pdbx_description
1 polymer ?
#
loop_
_entity_poly.entity_id
_entity_poly.type
_entity_poly.pdbx_seq_one_letter_code
_entity_poly.pdbx_strand_id
1 'polypeptide(L)'
;LPDSLKNRIPNAMIFNGKRDSEGSLNGGVGIWSYVEPGHGYMFETNGNFNSLSKMFGPELFFADKMIERGEKIAIIKYSFGGTALYPSVRYGDWYPDQKRRNHLDNALATINNAFDVADINGDGRLDKLIPSGIIWMQGESDVEHSKEASKAYYGNLKNLINPLRPPLRNEKLPVIIGKINDSHMT
;
A
#
# COMPACT_ATOMS: atom_id res chain seq x y z
N LEU A 1 -18.54 11.69 3.78
CA LEU A 1 -18.70 10.31 3.34
C LEU A 1 -20.18 9.96 3.27
N PRO A 2 -20.62 9.12 2.29
CA PRO A 2 -21.91 8.46 2.31
C PRO A 2 -22.10 7.65 3.60
N ASP A 3 -23.34 7.47 4.05
CA ASP A 3 -23.61 6.77 5.31
C ASP A 3 -23.11 5.32 5.28
N SER A 4 -23.18 4.66 4.13
CA SER A 4 -22.65 3.30 3.93
C SER A 4 -21.14 3.18 4.18
N LEU A 5 -20.39 4.26 4.04
CA LEU A 5 -18.93 4.31 4.21
C LEU A 5 -18.47 4.89 5.54
N LYS A 6 -19.38 5.18 6.46
CA LYS A 6 -19.03 5.69 7.81
C LYS A 6 -18.63 4.59 8.79
N ASN A 7 -18.95 3.34 8.46
CA ASN A 7 -18.72 2.18 9.30
C ASN A 7 -17.82 1.15 8.61
N ARG A 8 -17.55 0.05 9.30
CA ARG A 8 -16.85 -1.12 8.77
C ARG A 8 -17.58 -1.69 7.56
N ILE A 9 -16.81 -2.00 6.52
CA ILE A 9 -17.33 -2.66 5.32
C ILE A 9 -17.30 -4.18 5.55
N PRO A 10 -18.47 -4.85 5.58
CA PRO A 10 -18.53 -6.30 5.75
C PRO A 10 -17.75 -7.03 4.62
N ASN A 11 -17.08 -8.13 4.95
CA ASN A 11 -16.29 -8.93 4.01
C ASN A 11 -15.11 -8.22 3.34
N ALA A 12 -14.68 -7.07 3.88
CA ALA A 12 -13.52 -6.35 3.44
C ALA A 12 -12.50 -6.23 4.59
N MET A 13 -11.33 -6.83 4.40
CA MET A 13 -10.24 -6.80 5.37
C MET A 13 -9.07 -5.97 4.85
N ILE A 14 -8.32 -5.35 5.75
CA ILE A 14 -7.12 -4.58 5.42
C ILE A 14 -5.98 -4.89 6.38
N PHE A 15 -4.80 -5.13 5.83
CA PHE A 15 -3.53 -5.09 6.54
C PHE A 15 -2.81 -3.82 6.13
N ASN A 16 -2.81 -2.81 7.01
CA ASN A 16 -2.16 -1.53 6.74
C ASN A 16 -0.81 -1.52 7.48
N GLY A 17 0.27 -1.71 6.73
CA GLY A 17 1.62 -1.81 7.28
C GLY A 17 2.11 -0.49 7.89
N LYS A 18 2.81 -0.61 9.01
CA LYS A 18 3.43 0.52 9.71
C LYS A 18 4.32 1.31 8.77
N ARG A 19 4.07 2.60 8.70
CA ARG A 19 4.99 3.55 8.06
C ARG A 19 6.19 3.78 8.95
N ASP A 20 7.38 3.74 8.37
CA ASP A 20 8.59 4.11 9.09
C ASP A 20 9.59 4.79 8.15
N SER A 21 10.53 5.53 8.74
CA SER A 21 11.60 6.17 8.00
C SER A 21 12.54 5.14 7.37
N GLU A 22 13.27 5.55 6.35
CA GLU A 22 14.33 4.74 5.76
C GLU A 22 15.37 4.34 6.82
N GLY A 23 15.90 3.13 6.68
CA GLY A 23 16.84 2.53 7.63
C GLY A 23 16.21 1.90 8.87
N SER A 24 14.93 2.16 9.17
CA SER A 24 14.24 1.53 10.29
C SER A 24 13.84 0.09 9.97
N LEU A 25 14.03 -0.81 10.94
CA LEU A 25 13.62 -2.21 10.84
C LEU A 25 12.17 -2.46 11.25
N ASN A 26 11.47 -1.44 11.74
CA ASN A 26 10.11 -1.56 12.27
C ASN A 26 9.01 -1.30 11.23
N GLY A 27 9.36 -0.88 10.02
CA GLY A 27 8.39 -0.67 8.95
C GLY A 27 7.77 -1.98 8.48
N GLY A 28 6.50 -1.91 8.08
CA GLY A 28 5.77 -3.04 7.53
C GLY A 28 5.07 -3.95 8.53
N VAL A 29 5.26 -3.79 9.85
CA VAL A 29 4.45 -4.51 10.85
C VAL A 29 3.00 -4.01 10.82
N GLY A 30 2.05 -4.88 11.16
CA GLY A 30 0.63 -4.53 11.15
C GLY A 30 -0.23 -5.68 11.65
N ILE A 31 -1.53 -5.45 11.66
CA ILE A 31 -2.55 -6.46 11.94
C ILE A 31 -3.69 -6.33 10.94
N TRP A 32 -4.35 -7.43 10.65
CA TRP A 32 -5.59 -7.44 9.88
C TRP A 32 -6.72 -6.77 10.69
N SER A 33 -7.50 -5.96 10.02
CA SER A 33 -8.70 -5.33 10.56
C SER A 33 -9.73 -5.16 9.45
N TYR A 34 -10.96 -4.79 9.79
CA TYR A 34 -11.95 -4.42 8.77
C TYR A 34 -11.56 -3.14 8.06
N VAL A 35 -11.92 -3.05 6.77
CA VAL A 35 -11.85 -1.78 6.04
C VAL A 35 -12.92 -0.85 6.61
N GLU A 36 -12.48 0.28 7.13
CA GLU A 36 -13.32 1.35 7.69
C GLU A 36 -12.61 2.71 7.52
N PRO A 37 -13.29 3.85 7.69
CA PRO A 37 -12.61 5.14 7.73
C PRO A 37 -11.51 5.17 8.77
N GLY A 38 -10.38 5.81 8.44
CA GLY A 38 -9.27 5.94 9.39
C GLY A 38 -7.96 5.31 8.95
N HIS A 39 -7.95 4.57 7.84
CA HIS A 39 -6.73 3.98 7.27
C HIS A 39 -5.93 4.94 6.37
N GLY A 40 -6.27 6.23 6.36
CA GLY A 40 -5.59 7.27 5.58
C GLY A 40 -4.36 7.88 6.27
N TYR A 41 -4.10 9.15 5.96
CA TYR A 41 -3.02 9.91 6.59
C TYR A 41 -3.16 9.94 8.12
N MET A 42 -2.05 9.85 8.85
CA MET A 42 -1.98 9.70 10.31
C MET A 42 -2.54 8.38 10.89
N PHE A 43 -2.83 7.39 10.07
CA PHE A 43 -3.02 6.03 10.57
C PHE A 43 -1.70 5.53 11.18
N GLU A 44 -1.78 4.85 12.31
CA GLU A 44 -0.64 4.22 12.97
C GLU A 44 -0.97 2.80 13.41
N THR A 45 0.05 1.96 13.46
CA THR A 45 -0.02 0.61 14.01
C THR A 45 1.30 0.24 14.68
N ASN A 46 1.23 -0.59 15.70
CA ASN A 46 2.42 -1.16 16.33
C ASN A 46 2.52 -2.69 16.15
N GLY A 47 1.66 -3.27 15.29
CA GLY A 47 1.59 -4.70 15.07
C GLY A 47 0.68 -5.47 16.05
N ASN A 48 0.19 -4.81 17.12
CA ASN A 48 -0.75 -5.39 18.08
C ASN A 48 -2.10 -4.69 18.08
N PHE A 49 -2.12 -3.40 17.75
CA PHE A 49 -3.34 -2.62 17.59
C PHE A 49 -3.17 -1.54 16.53
N ASN A 50 -4.30 -1.14 15.93
CA ASN A 50 -4.40 -0.04 14.98
C ASN A 50 -4.96 1.20 15.64
N SER A 51 -4.36 2.36 15.37
CA SER A 51 -4.87 3.68 15.72
C SER A 51 -5.42 4.34 14.46
N LEU A 52 -6.75 4.34 14.33
CA LEU A 52 -7.43 4.93 13.19
C LEU A 52 -7.35 6.46 13.24
N SER A 53 -7.14 7.08 12.09
CA SER A 53 -7.12 8.52 11.94
C SER A 53 -8.51 9.08 11.58
N LYS A 54 -8.60 10.39 11.33
CA LYS A 54 -9.80 11.01 10.76
C LYS A 54 -9.83 10.98 9.22
N MET A 55 -8.77 10.45 8.60
CA MET A 55 -8.58 10.45 7.16
C MET A 55 -8.77 9.05 6.58
N PHE A 56 -9.19 8.97 5.35
CA PHE A 56 -9.30 7.73 4.59
C PHE A 56 -8.57 7.87 3.25
N GLY A 57 -8.25 6.75 2.65
CA GLY A 57 -7.65 6.68 1.32
C GLY A 57 -8.58 5.99 0.31
N PRO A 58 -8.06 5.68 -0.89
CA PRO A 58 -8.83 5.04 -1.96
C PRO A 58 -9.30 3.63 -1.59
N GLU A 59 -8.68 2.97 -0.61
CA GLU A 59 -9.04 1.61 -0.16
C GLU A 59 -10.50 1.51 0.28
N LEU A 60 -11.06 2.57 0.87
CA LEU A 60 -12.42 2.58 1.37
C LEU A 60 -13.44 2.44 0.24
N PHE A 61 -13.33 3.28 -0.79
CA PHE A 61 -14.22 3.24 -1.94
C PHE A 61 -13.97 2.02 -2.83
N PHE A 62 -12.71 1.59 -2.94
CA PHE A 62 -12.37 0.38 -3.66
C PHE A 62 -13.03 -0.85 -3.04
N ALA A 63 -12.93 -1.01 -1.72
CA ALA A 63 -13.57 -2.10 -1.01
C ALA A 63 -15.09 -2.09 -1.20
N ASP A 64 -15.74 -0.94 -1.03
CA ASP A 64 -17.18 -0.77 -1.24
C ASP A 64 -17.60 -1.27 -2.63
N LYS A 65 -16.90 -0.84 -3.69
CA LYS A 65 -17.21 -1.26 -5.05
C LYS A 65 -16.97 -2.74 -5.34
N MET A 66 -16.01 -3.36 -4.66
CA MET A 66 -15.78 -4.80 -4.79
C MET A 66 -16.87 -5.60 -4.07
N ILE A 67 -17.29 -5.15 -2.88
CA ILE A 67 -18.39 -5.80 -2.13
C ILE A 67 -19.72 -5.67 -2.89
N GLU A 68 -20.02 -4.53 -3.51
CA GLU A 68 -21.19 -4.35 -4.39
C GLU A 68 -21.23 -5.39 -5.54
N ARG A 69 -20.06 -5.91 -5.96
CA ARG A 69 -19.95 -6.97 -6.98
C ARG A 69 -20.03 -8.37 -6.41
N GLY A 70 -20.24 -8.51 -5.11
CA GLY A 70 -20.32 -9.81 -4.42
C GLY A 70 -18.96 -10.42 -4.08
N GLU A 71 -17.86 -9.67 -4.18
CA GLU A 71 -16.53 -10.15 -3.85
C GLU A 71 -16.23 -10.04 -2.35
N LYS A 72 -15.44 -10.97 -1.82
CA LYS A 72 -14.74 -10.81 -0.54
C LYS A 72 -13.36 -10.24 -0.84
N ILE A 73 -12.95 -9.21 -0.13
CA ILE A 73 -11.68 -8.55 -0.44
C ILE A 73 -10.75 -8.46 0.76
N ALA A 74 -9.46 -8.71 0.50
CA ALA A 74 -8.37 -8.46 1.43
C ALA A 74 -7.39 -7.47 0.79
N ILE A 75 -7.14 -6.35 1.45
CA ILE A 75 -6.25 -5.28 0.99
C ILE A 75 -4.98 -5.32 1.81
N ILE A 76 -3.82 -5.43 1.17
CA ILE A 76 -2.52 -5.21 1.79
C ILE A 76 -2.06 -3.82 1.37
N LYS A 77 -1.91 -2.92 2.34
CA LYS A 77 -1.59 -1.51 2.09
C LYS A 77 -0.28 -1.13 2.76
N TYR A 78 0.60 -0.49 1.99
CA TYR A 78 1.72 0.29 2.49
C TYR A 78 1.77 1.61 1.75
N SER A 79 1.87 2.72 2.45
CA SER A 79 1.93 4.04 1.83
C SER A 79 2.74 5.02 2.67
N PHE A 80 3.55 5.85 2.00
CA PHE A 80 4.31 6.92 2.63
C PHE A 80 4.28 8.15 1.71
N GLY A 81 3.79 9.28 2.21
CA GLY A 81 3.65 10.51 1.43
C GLY A 81 4.99 11.22 1.18
N GLY A 82 5.12 11.87 0.02
CA GLY A 82 6.31 12.65 -0.34
C GLY A 82 7.52 11.82 -0.81
N THR A 83 7.33 10.52 -1.05
CA THR A 83 8.40 9.61 -1.51
C THR A 83 8.43 9.51 -3.03
N ALA A 84 9.57 9.12 -3.59
CA ALA A 84 9.80 9.01 -5.02
C ALA A 84 10.27 7.60 -5.45
N LEU A 85 10.17 7.30 -6.73
CA LEU A 85 10.86 6.15 -7.33
C LEU A 85 12.34 6.45 -7.61
N TYR A 86 12.67 7.72 -7.79
CA TYR A 86 14.05 8.15 -8.00
C TYR A 86 14.84 8.11 -6.68
N PRO A 87 16.08 7.59 -6.70
CA PRO A 87 16.86 7.41 -5.47
C PRO A 87 17.23 8.74 -4.81
N SER A 88 17.33 8.72 -3.47
CA SER A 88 17.83 9.83 -2.65
C SER A 88 16.95 11.08 -2.64
N VAL A 89 15.65 10.95 -2.82
CA VAL A 89 14.69 12.05 -2.66
C VAL A 89 14.39 12.32 -1.18
N ARG A 90 14.04 13.54 -0.84
CA ARG A 90 13.97 14.12 0.51
C ARG A 90 13.24 13.28 1.57
N TYR A 91 12.11 12.66 1.23
CA TYR A 91 11.30 11.89 2.17
C TYR A 91 11.46 10.38 2.00
N GLY A 92 12.48 9.97 1.22
CA GLY A 92 12.77 8.60 0.96
C GLY A 92 12.33 8.12 -0.42
N ASP A 93 12.78 6.96 -0.78
CA ASP A 93 12.53 6.38 -2.08
C ASP A 93 12.09 4.92 -2.03
N TRP A 94 11.63 4.46 -3.19
CA TRP A 94 11.23 3.08 -3.47
C TRP A 94 12.24 2.39 -4.40
N TYR A 95 13.43 2.97 -4.56
CA TYR A 95 14.40 2.43 -5.49
C TYR A 95 14.92 1.06 -5.02
N PRO A 96 14.89 0.02 -5.86
CA PRO A 96 15.32 -1.32 -5.47
C PRO A 96 16.86 -1.38 -5.39
N ASP A 97 17.43 -0.90 -4.31
CA ASP A 97 18.83 -1.07 -3.99
C ASP A 97 19.02 -1.98 -2.76
N GLN A 98 20.17 -2.58 -2.62
CA GLN A 98 20.49 -3.43 -1.47
C GLN A 98 21.36 -2.71 -0.42
N LYS A 99 21.51 -1.41 -0.54
CA LYS A 99 22.46 -0.64 0.29
C LYS A 99 21.83 -0.21 1.61
N ARG A 100 20.53 0.07 1.60
CA ARG A 100 19.80 0.56 2.76
C ARG A 100 18.35 0.12 2.69
N ARG A 101 17.75 -0.08 3.87
CA ARG A 101 16.31 -0.33 3.95
C ARG A 101 15.53 0.92 3.55
N ASN A 102 14.62 0.80 2.62
CA ASN A 102 13.79 1.89 2.11
C ASN A 102 12.29 1.51 2.09
N HIS A 103 11.45 2.28 1.39
CA HIS A 103 10.01 2.03 1.36
C HIS A 103 9.62 0.77 0.60
N LEU A 104 10.40 0.33 -0.37
CA LEU A 104 10.19 -0.97 -1.01
C LEU A 104 10.36 -2.12 -0.01
N ASP A 105 11.41 -2.09 0.80
CA ASP A 105 11.63 -3.11 1.83
C ASP A 105 10.51 -3.15 2.87
N ASN A 106 9.99 -1.98 3.25
CA ASN A 106 8.86 -1.89 4.16
C ASN A 106 7.57 -2.41 3.52
N ALA A 107 7.36 -2.17 2.22
CA ALA A 107 6.24 -2.74 1.47
C ALA A 107 6.34 -4.26 1.36
N LEU A 108 7.53 -4.80 1.06
CA LEU A 108 7.79 -6.23 1.03
C LEU A 108 7.55 -6.88 2.41
N ALA A 109 8.02 -6.23 3.48
CA ALA A 109 7.74 -6.66 4.85
C ALA A 109 6.24 -6.65 5.17
N THR A 110 5.51 -5.63 4.71
CA THR A 110 4.04 -5.55 4.85
C THR A 110 3.36 -6.73 4.18
N ILE A 111 3.76 -7.07 2.95
CA ILE A 111 3.21 -8.20 2.21
C ILE A 111 3.49 -9.51 2.95
N ASN A 112 4.73 -9.75 3.36
CA ASN A 112 5.10 -10.99 4.06
C ASN A 112 4.35 -11.13 5.38
N ASN A 113 4.34 -10.09 6.22
CA ASN A 113 3.63 -10.10 7.50
C ASN A 113 2.12 -10.32 7.33
N ALA A 114 1.52 -9.80 6.28
CA ALA A 114 0.11 -10.01 5.98
C ALA A 114 -0.19 -11.48 5.60
N PHE A 115 0.69 -12.11 4.82
CA PHE A 115 0.54 -13.52 4.42
C PHE A 115 0.89 -14.52 5.53
N ASP A 116 1.62 -14.12 6.56
CA ASP A 116 1.94 -14.97 7.71
C ASP A 116 0.74 -15.18 8.64
N VAL A 117 -0.35 -14.42 8.48
CA VAL A 117 -1.58 -14.57 9.25
C VAL A 117 -2.55 -15.49 8.51
N ALA A 118 -2.86 -16.63 9.10
CA ALA A 118 -3.68 -17.67 8.48
C ALA A 118 -5.20 -17.46 8.63
N ASP A 119 -5.64 -16.75 9.67
CA ASP A 119 -7.03 -16.37 9.94
C ASP A 119 -7.07 -14.85 10.05
N ILE A 120 -7.47 -14.19 8.96
CA ILE A 120 -7.38 -12.73 8.86
C ILE A 120 -8.57 -12.00 9.47
N ASN A 121 -9.68 -12.71 9.71
CA ASN A 121 -10.91 -12.12 10.22
C ASN A 121 -11.23 -12.56 11.66
N GLY A 122 -10.46 -13.51 12.22
CA GLY A 122 -10.58 -14.00 13.60
C GLY A 122 -11.76 -14.92 13.81
N ASP A 123 -12.26 -15.60 12.76
CA ASP A 123 -13.42 -16.51 12.87
C ASP A 123 -13.04 -17.97 13.22
N GLY A 124 -11.77 -18.24 13.43
CA GLY A 124 -11.20 -19.54 13.77
C GLY A 124 -11.01 -20.47 12.57
N ARG A 125 -11.11 -19.97 11.34
CA ARG A 125 -10.92 -20.71 10.10
C ARG A 125 -9.73 -20.17 9.33
N LEU A 126 -9.09 -21.06 8.57
CA LEU A 126 -7.98 -20.65 7.72
C LEU A 126 -8.51 -19.93 6.47
N ASP A 127 -7.99 -18.74 6.22
CA ASP A 127 -8.26 -17.98 5.00
C ASP A 127 -7.24 -18.29 3.92
N LYS A 128 -7.69 -18.28 2.66
CA LYS A 128 -6.82 -18.39 1.50
C LYS A 128 -6.80 -17.07 0.75
N LEU A 129 -5.72 -16.32 0.89
CA LEU A 129 -5.49 -15.11 0.13
C LEU A 129 -5.10 -15.43 -1.31
N ILE A 130 -5.80 -14.83 -2.27
CA ILE A 130 -5.54 -14.98 -3.71
C ILE A 130 -5.13 -13.62 -4.27
N PRO A 131 -3.82 -13.38 -4.51
CA PRO A 131 -3.36 -12.13 -5.10
C PRO A 131 -4.02 -11.88 -6.46
N SER A 132 -4.71 -10.76 -6.59
CA SER A 132 -5.54 -10.42 -7.75
C SER A 132 -5.05 -9.19 -8.51
N GLY A 133 -4.24 -8.34 -7.89
CA GLY A 133 -3.67 -7.16 -8.55
C GLY A 133 -2.86 -6.28 -7.62
N ILE A 134 -2.14 -5.34 -8.21
CA ILE A 134 -1.42 -4.26 -7.53
C ILE A 134 -2.05 -2.94 -7.96
N ILE A 135 -2.37 -2.07 -7.01
CA ILE A 135 -2.77 -0.69 -7.28
C ILE A 135 -1.63 0.22 -6.87
N TRP A 136 -1.11 0.97 -7.82
CA TRP A 136 -0.02 1.92 -7.62
C TRP A 136 -0.49 3.34 -7.86
N MET A 137 -0.26 4.22 -6.89
CA MET A 137 -0.59 5.64 -7.00
C MET A 137 0.54 6.46 -6.37
N GLN A 138 1.45 6.96 -7.18
CA GLN A 138 2.60 7.79 -6.81
C GLN A 138 3.22 8.35 -8.10
N GLY A 139 3.99 9.44 -8.01
CA GLY A 139 4.73 10.04 -9.13
C GLY A 139 4.96 11.54 -8.94
N GLU A 140 4.23 12.16 -8.04
CA GLU A 140 4.28 13.62 -7.80
C GLU A 140 5.68 14.06 -7.40
N SER A 141 6.28 13.36 -6.44
CA SER A 141 7.62 13.69 -5.95
C SER A 141 8.72 13.49 -6.98
N ASP A 142 8.57 12.55 -7.91
CA ASP A 142 9.52 12.37 -9.02
C ASP A 142 9.46 13.57 -9.99
N VAL A 143 8.24 14.05 -10.30
CA VAL A 143 8.05 15.21 -11.18
C VAL A 143 8.58 16.48 -10.54
N GLU A 144 8.29 16.70 -9.25
CA GLU A 144 8.75 17.88 -8.51
C GLU A 144 10.26 17.88 -8.26
N HIS A 145 10.89 16.72 -8.17
CA HIS A 145 12.30 16.62 -7.85
C HIS A 145 13.21 17.11 -8.99
N SER A 146 13.04 16.53 -10.19
CA SER A 146 13.85 16.92 -11.36
C SER A 146 13.29 16.35 -12.67
N LYS A 147 13.74 16.93 -13.78
CA LYS A 147 13.45 16.38 -15.13
C LYS A 147 14.06 15.00 -15.33
N GLU A 148 15.18 14.71 -14.72
CA GLU A 148 15.87 13.41 -14.75
C GLU A 148 15.03 12.36 -14.03
N ALA A 149 14.51 12.65 -12.83
CA ALA A 149 13.64 11.78 -12.07
C ALA A 149 12.35 11.48 -12.84
N SER A 150 11.73 12.52 -13.41
CA SER A 150 10.54 12.38 -14.24
C SER A 150 10.77 11.47 -15.47
N LYS A 151 11.90 11.64 -16.18
CA LYS A 151 12.25 10.78 -17.33
C LYS A 151 12.55 9.34 -16.93
N ALA A 152 13.13 9.12 -15.76
CA ALA A 152 13.48 7.80 -15.25
C ALA A 152 12.26 7.03 -14.69
N TYR A 153 11.13 7.71 -14.46
CA TYR A 153 9.97 7.17 -13.75
C TYR A 153 9.47 5.83 -14.28
N TYR A 154 9.29 5.71 -15.60
CA TYR A 154 8.83 4.46 -16.23
C TYR A 154 9.77 3.28 -15.93
N GLY A 155 11.07 3.48 -16.11
CA GLY A 155 12.08 2.46 -15.83
C GLY A 155 12.12 2.08 -14.35
N ASN A 156 12.05 3.07 -13.47
CA ASN A 156 12.05 2.87 -12.03
C ASN A 156 10.78 2.15 -11.56
N LEU A 157 9.61 2.49 -12.11
CA LEU A 157 8.35 1.80 -11.80
C LEU A 157 8.40 0.33 -12.23
N LYS A 158 8.93 0.02 -13.41
CA LYS A 158 9.13 -1.35 -13.85
C LYS A 158 10.04 -2.13 -12.89
N ASN A 159 11.13 -1.52 -12.47
CA ASN A 159 12.07 -2.10 -11.51
C ASN A 159 11.46 -2.31 -10.13
N LEU A 160 10.55 -1.44 -9.69
CA LEU A 160 9.79 -1.58 -8.45
C LEU A 160 8.79 -2.75 -8.50
N ILE A 161 8.04 -2.87 -9.60
CA ILE A 161 7.00 -3.90 -9.72
C ILE A 161 7.59 -5.31 -9.73
N ASN A 162 8.77 -5.48 -10.30
CA ASN A 162 9.41 -6.80 -10.39
C ASN A 162 9.62 -7.48 -9.02
N PRO A 163 10.22 -6.85 -8.00
CA PRO A 163 10.40 -7.46 -6.68
C PRO A 163 9.09 -7.61 -5.88
N LEU A 164 8.01 -6.90 -6.22
CA LEU A 164 6.70 -7.06 -5.56
C LEU A 164 5.96 -8.34 -6.00
N ARG A 165 6.25 -8.90 -7.17
CA ARG A 165 5.54 -10.08 -7.72
C ARG A 165 5.85 -11.40 -7.01
N PRO A 166 7.12 -11.76 -6.70
CA PRO A 166 7.45 -13.02 -6.06
C PRO A 166 6.75 -13.26 -4.71
N PRO A 167 6.72 -12.30 -3.75
CA PRO A 167 5.97 -12.48 -2.50
C PRO A 167 4.48 -12.71 -2.74
N LEU A 168 3.92 -12.12 -3.79
CA LEU A 168 2.54 -12.30 -4.20
C LEU A 168 2.30 -13.59 -4.99
N ARG A 169 3.33 -14.40 -5.24
CA ARG A 169 3.27 -15.71 -5.92
C ARG A 169 2.54 -15.69 -7.26
N ASN A 170 2.58 -14.56 -7.96
CA ASN A 170 1.94 -14.41 -9.26
C ASN A 170 2.68 -13.39 -10.13
N GLU A 171 3.51 -13.87 -11.06
CA GLU A 171 4.30 -13.01 -11.94
C GLU A 171 3.46 -12.24 -12.98
N LYS A 172 2.23 -12.69 -13.23
CA LYS A 172 1.31 -12.07 -14.21
C LYS A 172 0.26 -11.18 -13.55
N LEU A 173 0.46 -10.81 -12.28
CA LEU A 173 -0.46 -9.92 -11.56
C LEU A 173 -0.69 -8.63 -12.36
N PRO A 174 -1.95 -8.25 -12.62
CA PRO A 174 -2.24 -6.96 -13.23
C PRO A 174 -1.81 -5.81 -12.30
N VAL A 175 -1.36 -4.73 -12.90
CA VAL A 175 -0.99 -3.51 -12.18
C VAL A 175 -1.87 -2.38 -12.69
N ILE A 176 -2.60 -1.75 -11.79
CA ILE A 176 -3.40 -0.56 -12.06
C ILE A 176 -2.59 0.64 -11.57
N ILE A 177 -2.31 1.58 -12.47
CA ILE A 177 -1.55 2.79 -12.15
C ILE A 177 -2.54 3.96 -12.13
N GLY A 178 -2.63 4.63 -10.98
CA GLY A 178 -3.35 5.89 -10.87
C GLY A 178 -2.64 6.99 -11.66
N LYS A 179 -3.35 7.62 -12.58
CA LYS A 179 -2.82 8.79 -13.27
C LYS A 179 -2.76 9.97 -12.31
N ILE A 180 -1.56 10.49 -12.08
CA ILE A 180 -1.39 11.75 -11.34
C ILE A 180 -1.82 12.93 -12.21
N ASN A 181 -2.37 13.95 -11.56
CA ASN A 181 -2.73 15.20 -12.22
C ASN A 181 -1.58 16.20 -12.08
N ASP A 182 -1.13 16.76 -13.19
CA ASP A 182 -0.08 17.78 -13.27
C ASP A 182 -0.64 19.22 -13.18
N SER A 183 -1.72 19.42 -12.41
CA SER A 183 -2.39 20.72 -12.25
C SER A 183 -1.49 21.87 -11.75
N HIS A 184 -0.23 21.57 -11.41
CA HIS A 184 0.78 22.56 -11.01
C HIS A 184 1.80 22.89 -12.12
N MET A 185 1.67 22.28 -13.30
CA MET A 185 2.51 22.63 -14.45
C MET A 185 1.77 23.65 -15.34
N THR A 186 1.70 24.88 -14.90
CA THR A 186 1.34 26.05 -15.73
C THR A 186 2.58 26.89 -16.01
#